data_1cc66bb0ef46d83935705814b640c1e6
#
_entry.id   1cc66bb0ef46d83935705814b640c1e6
#
_cell.length_a   1.000
_cell.length_b   1.000
_cell.length_c   1.000
_cell.angle_alpha   90.00
_cell.angle_beta   90.00
_cell.angle_gamma   90.00
#
_symmetry.space_group_name_H-M   'P 1'
#
loop_
_entity.id
_entity.type
_entity.pdbx_description
1 polymer ?
#
loop_
_entity_poly.entity_id
_entity_poly.type
_entity_poly.pdbx_seq_one_letter_code
_entity_poly.pdbx_strand_id
1 'polypeptide(L)'
;IFAVTVWKDILFSGFMLLYLCFLYKLLCNPDNRPGIWAGLSLSGFFVCTLRSNGLYIFLFTLPFVLFAFRRTWKKMFAVQVGILLLSLVITGPVYTACHVERASFTESLSIPLQQIACVVSNGRQLSAEQEMLIDDVVDTSLIPEYYNPVISDPIKALVSYNHADAILRNPSKYFTLWIQLGISYPGDYLQAFIDQTKGYWFPAPAALRTNEGISPNEIGLSWPHLLRGQFPVKISEI
;
A
#
# COMPACT_ATOMS: atom_id res chain seq x y z
N ILE A 1 -3.37 15.68 14.15
CA ILE A 1 -4.43 15.92 13.15
C ILE A 1 -4.81 14.59 12.49
N PHE A 2 -3.86 13.84 11.91
CA PHE A 2 -4.14 12.57 11.23
C PHE A 2 -4.79 11.49 12.12
N ALA A 3 -4.57 11.51 13.44
CA ALA A 3 -5.17 10.54 14.36
C ALA A 3 -6.72 10.62 14.44
N VAL A 4 -7.32 11.67 13.92
CA VAL A 4 -8.79 11.90 13.95
C VAL A 4 -9.41 11.66 12.57
N THR A 5 -8.60 11.43 11.52
CA THR A 5 -9.11 11.10 10.19
C THR A 5 -9.44 9.62 10.09
N VAL A 6 -10.50 9.28 9.33
CA VAL A 6 -10.91 7.90 9.07
C VAL A 6 -9.96 7.25 8.06
N TRP A 7 -8.67 7.30 8.35
CA TRP A 7 -7.65 6.72 7.48
C TRP A 7 -7.13 5.42 8.09
N LYS A 8 -7.32 4.32 7.38
CA LYS A 8 -6.92 2.98 7.83
C LYS A 8 -5.44 2.85 8.22
N ASP A 9 -4.57 3.71 7.65
CA ASP A 9 -3.13 3.68 7.89
C ASP A 9 -2.74 4.11 9.31
N ILE A 10 -3.54 4.96 9.93
CA ILE A 10 -3.33 5.39 11.32
C ILE A 10 -3.63 4.24 12.26
N LEU A 11 -4.76 3.57 12.04
CA LEU A 11 -5.14 2.38 12.83
C LEU A 11 -4.11 1.26 12.64
N PHE A 12 -3.69 1.01 11.39
CA PHE A 12 -2.64 0.05 11.08
C PHE A 12 -1.35 0.34 11.84
N SER A 13 -0.87 1.60 11.82
CA SER A 13 0.35 2.01 12.53
C SER A 13 0.21 1.84 14.05
N GLY A 14 -0.95 2.17 14.61
CA GLY A 14 -1.26 1.98 16.02
C GLY A 14 -1.23 0.50 16.43
N PHE A 15 -1.89 -0.38 15.67
CA PHE A 15 -1.88 -1.81 15.93
C PHE A 15 -0.51 -2.45 15.68
N MET A 16 0.25 -1.98 14.69
CA MET A 16 1.63 -2.40 14.48
C MET A 16 2.50 -2.08 15.69
N LEU A 17 2.40 -0.86 16.22
CA LEU A 17 3.12 -0.47 17.42
C LEU A 17 2.72 -1.34 18.63
N LEU A 18 1.43 -1.55 18.85
CA LEU A 18 0.94 -2.42 19.92
C LEU A 18 1.47 -3.85 19.77
N TYR A 19 1.45 -4.40 18.56
CA TYR A 19 1.99 -5.72 18.27
C TYR A 19 3.48 -5.83 18.65
N LEU A 20 4.28 -4.85 18.26
CA LEU A 20 5.70 -4.78 18.61
C LEU A 20 5.91 -4.63 20.11
N CYS A 21 5.10 -3.81 20.79
CA CYS A 21 5.15 -3.66 22.25
C CYS A 21 4.84 -4.98 22.97
N PHE A 22 3.85 -5.75 22.51
CA PHE A 22 3.55 -7.06 23.11
C PHE A 22 4.64 -8.09 22.83
N LEU A 23 5.22 -8.10 21.61
CA LEU A 23 6.39 -8.94 21.31
C LEU A 23 7.57 -8.59 22.23
N TYR A 24 7.90 -7.30 22.35
CA TYR A 24 8.98 -6.83 23.22
C TYR A 24 8.73 -7.23 24.68
N LYS A 25 7.51 -7.03 25.18
CA LYS A 25 7.14 -7.42 26.55
C LYS A 25 7.30 -8.90 26.80
N LEU A 26 6.91 -9.76 25.86
CA LEU A 26 7.08 -11.22 25.96
C LEU A 26 8.55 -11.64 25.84
N LEU A 27 9.37 -10.87 25.11
CA LEU A 27 10.81 -11.14 24.97
C LEU A 27 11.57 -10.82 26.25
N CYS A 28 11.25 -9.67 26.89
CA CYS A 28 11.90 -9.22 28.12
C CYS A 28 11.42 -9.99 29.35
N ASN A 29 10.12 -10.28 29.43
CA ASN A 29 9.49 -11.01 30.50
C ASN A 29 8.61 -12.11 29.91
N PRO A 30 9.06 -13.36 29.90
CA PRO A 30 8.28 -14.49 29.40
C PRO A 30 7.11 -14.81 30.34
N ASP A 31 6.36 -13.78 30.72
CA ASP A 31 5.20 -13.84 31.56
C ASP A 31 4.04 -14.50 30.83
N ASN A 32 3.46 -15.51 31.43
CA ASN A 32 2.43 -16.34 30.81
C ASN A 32 1.02 -15.75 31.00
N ARG A 33 0.91 -14.45 31.29
CA ARG A 33 -0.39 -13.78 31.48
C ARG A 33 -1.22 -13.85 30.21
N PRO A 34 -2.45 -14.39 30.28
CA PRO A 34 -3.29 -14.57 29.10
C PRO A 34 -3.60 -13.24 28.38
N GLY A 35 -3.68 -12.14 29.11
CA GLY A 35 -3.93 -10.81 28.54
C GLY A 35 -2.84 -10.31 27.60
N ILE A 36 -1.57 -10.68 27.81
CA ILE A 36 -0.47 -10.28 26.91
C ILE A 36 -0.59 -11.04 25.59
N TRP A 37 -0.88 -12.34 25.67
CA TRP A 37 -1.10 -13.19 24.50
C TRP A 37 -2.34 -12.78 23.72
N ALA A 38 -3.43 -12.43 24.41
CA ALA A 38 -4.64 -11.89 23.79
C ALA A 38 -4.36 -10.55 23.08
N GLY A 39 -3.63 -9.65 23.73
CA GLY A 39 -3.22 -8.37 23.12
C GLY A 39 -2.34 -8.55 21.89
N LEU A 40 -1.37 -9.49 21.93
CA LEU A 40 -0.55 -9.87 20.79
C LEU A 40 -1.42 -10.40 19.63
N SER A 41 -2.34 -11.31 19.94
CA SER A 41 -3.22 -11.92 18.94
C SER A 41 -4.13 -10.87 18.30
N LEU A 42 -4.75 -10.02 19.08
CA LEU A 42 -5.66 -8.98 18.61
C LEU A 42 -4.92 -7.94 17.75
N SER A 43 -3.78 -7.45 18.24
CA SER A 43 -3.00 -6.47 17.47
C SER A 43 -2.44 -7.07 16.18
N GLY A 44 -1.91 -8.29 16.20
CA GLY A 44 -1.44 -8.99 15.01
C GLY A 44 -2.55 -9.25 13.99
N PHE A 45 -3.76 -9.61 14.45
CA PHE A 45 -4.94 -9.75 13.59
C PHE A 45 -5.26 -8.44 12.86
N PHE A 46 -5.31 -7.31 13.56
CA PHE A 46 -5.56 -6.01 12.92
C PHE A 46 -4.42 -5.58 11.99
N VAL A 47 -3.17 -5.91 12.30
CA VAL A 47 -2.05 -5.70 11.36
C VAL A 47 -2.28 -6.45 10.05
N CYS A 48 -2.74 -7.70 10.10
CA CYS A 48 -2.98 -8.51 8.91
C CYS A 48 -4.22 -8.09 8.12
N THR A 49 -5.24 -7.48 8.76
CA THR A 49 -6.54 -7.21 8.13
C THR A 49 -6.73 -5.77 7.66
N LEU A 50 -6.10 -4.79 8.32
CA LEU A 50 -6.29 -3.37 7.98
C LEU A 50 -5.60 -2.97 6.68
N ARG A 51 -4.47 -3.61 6.32
CA ARG A 51 -3.75 -3.37 5.06
C ARG A 51 -3.29 -4.67 4.42
N SER A 52 -3.36 -4.75 3.11
CA SER A 52 -2.82 -5.88 2.33
C SER A 52 -1.32 -6.09 2.60
N ASN A 53 -0.57 -5.00 2.71
CA ASN A 53 0.87 -5.03 3.02
C ASN A 53 1.14 -5.56 4.44
N GLY A 54 0.20 -5.42 5.37
CA GLY A 54 0.33 -5.93 6.73
C GLY A 54 0.49 -7.45 6.79
N LEU A 55 -0.27 -8.17 5.95
CA LEU A 55 -0.14 -9.62 5.83
C LEU A 55 1.25 -10.03 5.34
N TYR A 56 1.79 -9.34 4.33
CA TYR A 56 3.14 -9.62 3.80
C TYR A 56 4.22 -9.32 4.83
N ILE A 57 4.13 -8.19 5.54
CA ILE A 57 5.05 -7.84 6.63
C ILE A 57 5.00 -8.90 7.72
N PHE A 58 3.80 -9.35 8.11
CA PHE A 58 3.60 -10.38 9.12
C PHE A 58 4.25 -11.71 8.70
N LEU A 59 4.04 -12.15 7.47
CA LEU A 59 4.64 -13.37 6.93
C LEU A 59 6.18 -13.26 6.85
N PHE A 60 6.68 -12.12 6.37
CA PHE A 60 8.12 -11.88 6.28
C PHE A 60 8.81 -11.86 7.66
N THR A 61 8.15 -11.31 8.66
CA THR A 61 8.71 -11.23 10.03
C THR A 61 8.57 -12.54 10.82
N LEU A 62 7.70 -13.47 10.41
CA LEU A 62 7.43 -14.72 11.10
C LEU A 62 8.69 -15.54 11.45
N PRO A 63 9.62 -15.83 10.53
CA PRO A 63 10.82 -16.59 10.88
C PRO A 63 11.69 -15.90 11.92
N PHE A 64 11.80 -14.58 11.88
CA PHE A 64 12.57 -13.80 12.84
C PHE A 64 11.94 -13.83 14.23
N VAL A 65 10.60 -13.71 14.29
CA VAL A 65 9.85 -13.82 15.55
C VAL A 65 10.02 -15.22 16.14
N LEU A 66 9.90 -16.27 15.35
CA LEU A 66 10.09 -17.64 15.84
C LEU A 66 11.51 -17.89 16.31
N PHE A 67 12.51 -17.34 15.64
CA PHE A 67 13.90 -17.41 16.07
C PHE A 67 14.14 -16.68 17.41
N ALA A 68 13.59 -15.48 17.55
CA ALA A 68 13.67 -14.70 18.80
C ALA A 68 13.03 -15.46 19.98
N PHE A 69 11.91 -16.15 19.73
CA PHE A 69 11.17 -16.93 20.73
C PHE A 69 11.50 -18.43 20.71
N ARG A 70 12.71 -18.83 20.35
CA ARG A 70 13.13 -20.24 20.22
C ARG A 70 12.82 -21.12 21.46
N ARG A 71 12.79 -20.55 22.65
CA ARG A 71 12.43 -21.27 23.90
C ARG A 71 10.95 -21.60 24.01
N THR A 72 10.09 -20.74 23.48
CA THR A 72 8.62 -20.86 23.50
C THR A 72 8.04 -20.95 22.09
N TRP A 73 8.85 -21.41 21.12
CA TRP A 73 8.53 -21.37 19.70
C TRP A 73 7.20 -22.04 19.35
N LYS A 74 6.85 -23.16 20.01
CA LYS A 74 5.60 -23.91 19.74
C LYS A 74 4.37 -23.05 20.04
N LYS A 75 4.39 -22.36 21.20
CA LYS A 75 3.29 -21.47 21.58
C LYS A 75 3.22 -20.25 20.68
N MET A 76 4.38 -19.64 20.40
CA MET A 76 4.47 -18.50 19.49
C MET A 76 4.00 -18.89 18.10
N PHE A 77 4.44 -20.02 17.56
CA PHE A 77 4.01 -20.53 16.26
C PHE A 77 2.49 -20.74 16.21
N ALA A 78 1.90 -21.39 17.22
CA ALA A 78 0.47 -21.62 17.28
C ALA A 78 -0.33 -20.30 17.27
N VAL A 79 0.14 -19.27 18.02
CA VAL A 79 -0.48 -17.95 18.04
C VAL A 79 -0.36 -17.26 16.68
N GLN A 80 0.84 -17.26 16.08
CA GLN A 80 1.05 -16.60 14.78
C GLN A 80 0.26 -17.27 13.66
N VAL A 81 0.22 -18.61 13.64
CA VAL A 81 -0.61 -19.36 12.69
C VAL A 81 -2.10 -19.11 12.93
N GLY A 82 -2.54 -19.03 14.20
CA GLY A 82 -3.90 -18.68 14.54
C GLY A 82 -4.31 -17.30 14.03
N ILE A 83 -3.45 -16.30 14.19
CA ILE A 83 -3.64 -14.94 13.65
C ILE A 83 -3.78 -15.00 12.13
N LEU A 84 -2.86 -15.70 11.46
CA LEU A 84 -2.85 -15.82 10.01
C LEU A 84 -4.12 -16.49 9.49
N LEU A 85 -4.49 -17.64 10.05
CA LEU A 85 -5.70 -18.38 9.64
C LEU A 85 -6.96 -17.54 9.85
N LEU A 86 -7.10 -16.89 11.00
CA LEU A 86 -8.24 -16.02 11.27
C LEU A 86 -8.30 -14.85 10.29
N SER A 87 -7.17 -14.24 9.99
CA SER A 87 -7.09 -13.14 9.03
C SER A 87 -7.48 -13.61 7.63
N LEU A 88 -7.02 -14.77 7.18
CA LEU A 88 -7.38 -15.35 5.88
C LEU A 88 -8.87 -15.71 5.79
N VAL A 89 -9.47 -16.22 6.88
CA VAL A 89 -10.91 -16.48 6.93
C VAL A 89 -11.71 -15.19 6.82
N ILE A 90 -11.31 -14.15 7.54
CA ILE A 90 -12.04 -12.87 7.49
C ILE A 90 -11.86 -12.19 6.12
N THR A 91 -10.64 -12.07 5.62
CA THR A 91 -10.37 -11.38 4.34
C THR A 91 -10.74 -12.20 3.10
N GLY A 92 -10.91 -13.49 3.23
CA GLY A 92 -11.38 -14.40 2.19
C GLY A 92 -12.90 -14.61 2.23
N PRO A 93 -13.36 -15.73 2.82
CA PRO A 93 -14.78 -16.11 2.75
C PRO A 93 -15.73 -15.09 3.38
N VAL A 94 -15.38 -14.47 4.51
CA VAL A 94 -16.27 -13.51 5.17
C VAL A 94 -16.44 -12.24 4.31
N TYR A 95 -15.35 -11.67 3.80
CA TYR A 95 -15.43 -10.50 2.91
C TYR A 95 -16.24 -10.82 1.64
N THR A 96 -16.08 -12.03 1.08
CA THR A 96 -16.86 -12.45 -0.07
C THR A 96 -18.35 -12.58 0.27
N ALA A 97 -18.68 -13.16 1.42
CA ALA A 97 -20.07 -13.30 1.88
C ALA A 97 -20.72 -11.94 2.21
N CYS A 98 -19.92 -10.97 2.68
CA CYS A 98 -20.40 -9.62 2.99
C CYS A 98 -20.33 -8.66 1.79
N HIS A 99 -20.01 -9.14 0.60
CA HIS A 99 -19.85 -8.32 -0.62
C HIS A 99 -18.90 -7.13 -0.43
N VAL A 100 -17.82 -7.32 0.35
CA VAL A 100 -16.80 -6.29 0.54
C VAL A 100 -15.96 -6.19 -0.73
N GLU A 101 -15.94 -5.01 -1.33
CA GLU A 101 -15.09 -4.73 -2.48
C GLU A 101 -13.61 -4.84 -2.11
N ARG A 102 -12.88 -5.56 -2.92
CA ARG A 102 -11.42 -5.68 -2.76
C ARG A 102 -10.73 -4.52 -3.46
N ALA A 103 -9.58 -4.11 -2.93
CA ALA A 103 -8.73 -3.16 -3.61
C ALA A 103 -8.42 -3.64 -5.03
N SER A 104 -8.45 -2.71 -6.00
CA SER A 104 -8.12 -3.02 -7.39
C SER A 104 -6.72 -3.64 -7.49
N PHE A 105 -6.55 -4.60 -8.40
CA PHE A 105 -5.25 -5.19 -8.72
C PHE A 105 -4.22 -4.12 -9.15
N THR A 106 -4.68 -3.05 -9.78
CA THR A 106 -3.84 -1.92 -10.20
C THR A 106 -3.11 -1.23 -9.05
N GLU A 107 -3.63 -1.32 -7.82
CA GLU A 107 -2.95 -0.80 -6.63
C GLU A 107 -1.61 -1.50 -6.36
N SER A 108 -1.48 -2.78 -6.70
CA SER A 108 -0.22 -3.52 -6.58
C SER A 108 0.78 -3.21 -7.69
N LEU A 109 0.33 -2.59 -8.77
CA LEU A 109 1.13 -2.26 -9.94
C LEU A 109 1.65 -0.81 -9.95
N SER A 110 1.54 -0.08 -8.85
CA SER A 110 1.91 1.33 -8.73
C SER A 110 3.31 1.64 -9.31
N ILE A 111 4.33 0.89 -8.92
CA ILE A 111 5.72 1.09 -9.41
C ILE A 111 5.87 0.68 -10.89
N PRO A 112 5.47 -0.53 -11.31
CA PRO A 112 5.57 -0.93 -12.72
C PRO A 112 4.85 0.01 -13.68
N LEU A 113 3.65 0.46 -13.34
CA LEU A 113 2.88 1.37 -14.17
C LEU A 113 3.56 2.74 -14.30
N GLN A 114 4.11 3.28 -13.22
CA GLN A 114 4.87 4.53 -13.26
C GLN A 114 6.14 4.43 -14.09
N GLN A 115 6.83 3.29 -14.05
CA GLN A 115 8.03 3.06 -14.84
C GLN A 115 7.72 3.02 -16.33
N ILE A 116 6.67 2.29 -16.74
CA ILE A 116 6.22 2.26 -18.14
C ILE A 116 5.74 3.65 -18.56
N ALA A 117 4.94 4.33 -17.75
CA ALA A 117 4.44 5.67 -18.04
C ALA A 117 5.57 6.69 -18.19
N CYS A 118 6.65 6.58 -17.42
CA CYS A 118 7.83 7.42 -17.56
C CYS A 118 8.50 7.25 -18.92
N VAL A 119 8.67 6.01 -19.38
CA VAL A 119 9.25 5.70 -20.69
C VAL A 119 8.42 6.31 -21.81
N VAL A 120 7.08 6.12 -21.76
CA VAL A 120 6.15 6.67 -22.76
C VAL A 120 6.15 8.20 -22.71
N SER A 121 6.05 8.80 -21.54
CA SER A 121 6.02 10.26 -21.34
C SER A 121 7.31 10.94 -21.80
N ASN A 122 8.45 10.25 -21.72
CA ASN A 122 9.73 10.73 -22.23
C ASN A 122 9.89 10.55 -23.75
N GLY A 123 8.86 10.09 -24.45
CA GLY A 123 8.88 9.92 -25.92
C GLY A 123 9.89 8.87 -26.39
N ARG A 124 10.16 7.84 -25.58
CA ARG A 124 11.08 6.77 -25.97
C ARG A 124 10.51 5.92 -27.09
N GLN A 125 11.37 5.41 -27.96
CA GLN A 125 10.95 4.55 -29.06
C GLN A 125 10.47 3.20 -28.53
N LEU A 126 9.23 2.86 -28.87
CA LEU A 126 8.62 1.57 -28.58
C LEU A 126 8.55 0.75 -29.85
N SER A 127 8.62 -0.57 -29.75
CA SER A 127 8.26 -1.44 -30.86
C SER A 127 6.74 -1.43 -31.05
N ALA A 128 6.26 -1.74 -32.26
CA ALA A 128 4.83 -1.84 -32.53
C ALA A 128 4.12 -2.84 -31.59
N GLU A 129 4.79 -3.92 -31.22
CA GLU A 129 4.24 -4.91 -30.28
C GLU A 129 4.14 -4.34 -28.86
N GLN A 130 5.13 -3.56 -28.41
CA GLN A 130 5.12 -2.92 -27.10
C GLN A 130 4.03 -1.85 -27.01
N GLU A 131 3.88 -1.04 -28.03
CA GLU A 131 2.84 -0.03 -28.13
C GLU A 131 1.44 -0.66 -28.10
N MET A 132 1.20 -1.70 -28.91
CA MET A 132 -0.07 -2.43 -28.87
C MET A 132 -0.39 -3.04 -27.50
N LEU A 133 0.60 -3.57 -26.79
CA LEU A 133 0.39 -4.12 -25.44
C LEU A 133 0.07 -3.04 -24.40
N ILE A 134 0.64 -1.84 -24.55
CA ILE A 134 0.31 -0.71 -23.67
C ILE A 134 -1.08 -0.20 -24.02
N ASP A 135 -1.41 -0.03 -25.31
CA ASP A 135 -2.72 0.45 -25.76
C ASP A 135 -3.87 -0.52 -25.40
N ASP A 136 -3.61 -1.82 -25.27
CA ASP A 136 -4.60 -2.79 -24.76
C ASP A 136 -5.03 -2.50 -23.30
N VAL A 137 -4.23 -1.77 -22.56
CA VAL A 137 -4.46 -1.46 -21.15
C VAL A 137 -4.77 0.02 -20.92
N VAL A 138 -4.09 0.90 -21.63
CA VAL A 138 -4.25 2.36 -21.54
C VAL A 138 -3.84 3.02 -22.83
N ASP A 139 -4.63 3.95 -23.34
CA ASP A 139 -4.28 4.75 -24.51
C ASP A 139 -2.95 5.49 -24.27
N THR A 140 -1.92 5.11 -25.05
CA THR A 140 -0.57 5.68 -24.93
C THR A 140 -0.56 7.18 -25.14
N SER A 141 -1.49 7.73 -25.94
CA SER A 141 -1.59 9.17 -26.18
C SER A 141 -1.99 9.98 -24.94
N LEU A 142 -2.69 9.36 -23.98
CA LEU A 142 -3.13 9.99 -22.75
C LEU A 142 -2.04 9.98 -21.67
N ILE A 143 -1.09 9.04 -21.74
CA ILE A 143 -0.08 8.87 -20.70
C ILE A 143 0.70 10.16 -20.42
N PRO A 144 1.23 10.90 -21.42
CA PRO A 144 2.00 12.13 -21.14
C PRO A 144 1.20 13.23 -20.44
N GLU A 145 -0.12 13.29 -20.67
CA GLU A 145 -0.99 14.28 -20.05
C GLU A 145 -1.25 13.95 -18.55
N TYR A 146 -1.43 12.64 -18.26
CA TYR A 146 -1.79 12.19 -16.92
C TYR A 146 -0.59 11.74 -16.08
N TYR A 147 0.59 11.63 -16.68
CA TYR A 147 1.79 11.23 -15.96
C TYR A 147 2.22 12.26 -14.92
N ASN A 148 2.26 11.83 -13.65
CA ASN A 148 2.82 12.61 -12.56
C ASN A 148 3.95 11.81 -11.92
N PRO A 149 5.20 12.30 -11.91
CA PRO A 149 6.35 11.55 -11.38
C PRO A 149 6.21 11.12 -9.93
N VAL A 150 5.44 11.88 -9.13
CA VAL A 150 5.34 11.66 -7.67
C VAL A 150 4.12 10.82 -7.30
N ILE A 151 3.06 10.83 -8.11
CA ILE A 151 1.76 10.24 -7.80
C ILE A 151 1.35 9.27 -8.92
N SER A 152 1.18 8.00 -8.57
CA SER A 152 0.75 6.96 -9.52
C SER A 152 -0.76 6.90 -9.75
N ASP A 153 -1.56 7.56 -8.93
CA ASP A 153 -3.01 7.42 -8.96
C ASP A 153 -3.65 7.80 -10.31
N PRO A 154 -3.21 8.85 -11.02
CA PRO A 154 -3.79 9.16 -12.33
C PRO A 154 -3.57 8.03 -13.35
N ILE A 155 -2.38 7.45 -13.41
CA ILE A 155 -2.08 6.33 -14.33
C ILE A 155 -2.82 5.06 -13.91
N LYS A 156 -2.87 4.75 -12.60
CA LYS A 156 -3.66 3.62 -12.10
C LYS A 156 -5.15 3.76 -12.42
N ALA A 157 -5.68 4.97 -12.33
CA ALA A 157 -7.07 5.25 -12.68
C ALA A 157 -7.33 5.00 -14.17
N LEU A 158 -6.47 5.49 -15.06
CA LEU A 158 -6.58 5.23 -16.51
C LEU A 158 -6.61 3.72 -16.82
N VAL A 159 -5.70 2.95 -16.21
CA VAL A 159 -5.64 1.49 -16.37
C VAL A 159 -6.90 0.82 -15.81
N SER A 160 -7.37 1.24 -14.64
CA SER A 160 -8.56 0.66 -14.00
C SER A 160 -9.85 0.91 -14.79
N TYR A 161 -9.97 2.08 -15.41
CA TYR A 161 -11.15 2.43 -16.21
C TYR A 161 -11.17 1.73 -17.57
N ASN A 162 -10.00 1.45 -18.14
CA ASN A 162 -9.94 0.90 -19.50
C ASN A 162 -9.97 -0.64 -19.49
N HIS A 163 -8.89 -1.31 -19.18
CA HIS A 163 -8.82 -2.76 -19.35
C HIS A 163 -7.84 -3.44 -18.37
N ALA A 164 -7.94 -3.17 -17.07
CA ALA A 164 -7.12 -3.85 -16.05
C ALA A 164 -7.16 -5.38 -16.17
N ASP A 165 -8.26 -5.94 -16.67
CA ASP A 165 -8.44 -7.39 -16.89
C ASP A 165 -7.49 -7.96 -17.94
N ALA A 166 -6.99 -7.15 -18.88
CA ALA A 166 -6.02 -7.60 -19.89
C ALA A 166 -4.73 -8.09 -19.22
N ILE A 167 -4.26 -7.36 -18.22
CA ILE A 167 -3.07 -7.74 -17.43
C ILE A 167 -3.30 -9.07 -16.70
N LEU A 168 -4.49 -9.25 -16.11
CA LEU A 168 -4.83 -10.48 -15.38
C LEU A 168 -4.97 -11.69 -16.30
N ARG A 169 -5.44 -11.48 -17.54
CA ARG A 169 -5.56 -12.57 -18.53
C ARG A 169 -4.22 -13.06 -19.04
N ASN A 170 -3.22 -12.18 -19.19
CA ASN A 170 -1.91 -12.51 -19.74
C ASN A 170 -0.75 -11.89 -18.92
N PRO A 171 -0.61 -12.21 -17.63
CA PRO A 171 0.35 -11.55 -16.74
C PRO A 171 1.81 -11.72 -17.21
N SER A 172 2.14 -12.84 -17.85
CA SER A 172 3.48 -13.09 -18.37
C SER A 172 3.89 -12.12 -19.50
N LYS A 173 2.96 -11.74 -20.38
CA LYS A 173 3.24 -10.80 -21.45
C LYS A 173 3.57 -9.41 -20.90
N TYR A 174 2.76 -8.92 -19.96
CA TYR A 174 2.98 -7.62 -19.34
C TYR A 174 4.21 -7.58 -18.45
N PHE A 175 4.51 -8.68 -17.78
CA PHE A 175 5.76 -8.82 -17.03
C PHE A 175 6.98 -8.80 -17.97
N THR A 176 6.91 -9.49 -19.11
CA THR A 176 7.97 -9.46 -20.13
C THR A 176 8.14 -8.07 -20.73
N LEU A 177 7.05 -7.38 -21.04
CA LEU A 177 7.05 -5.98 -21.51
C LEU A 177 7.77 -5.08 -20.49
N TRP A 178 7.40 -5.18 -19.21
CA TRP A 178 8.02 -4.40 -18.15
C TRP A 178 9.52 -4.65 -18.05
N ILE A 179 9.97 -5.90 -18.10
CA ILE A 179 11.41 -6.27 -18.10
C ILE A 179 12.12 -5.71 -19.34
N GLN A 180 11.56 -5.88 -20.52
CA GLN A 180 12.17 -5.41 -21.77
C GLN A 180 12.37 -3.90 -21.77
N LEU A 181 11.35 -3.14 -21.37
CA LEU A 181 11.45 -1.69 -21.24
C LEU A 181 12.46 -1.26 -20.16
N GLY A 182 12.52 -1.98 -19.04
CA GLY A 182 13.50 -1.71 -18.00
C GLY A 182 14.95 -1.95 -18.43
N ILE A 183 15.19 -2.97 -19.26
CA ILE A 183 16.51 -3.23 -19.84
C ILE A 183 16.87 -2.17 -20.90
N SER A 184 15.90 -1.74 -21.72
CA SER A 184 16.10 -0.75 -22.78
C SER A 184 16.27 0.66 -22.23
N TYR A 185 15.54 1.01 -21.17
CA TYR A 185 15.49 2.36 -20.59
C TYR A 185 15.69 2.36 -19.07
N PRO A 186 16.82 1.85 -18.56
CA PRO A 186 17.05 1.70 -17.13
C PRO A 186 17.09 3.03 -16.37
N GLY A 187 17.50 4.11 -17.05
CA GLY A 187 17.51 5.46 -16.49
C GLY A 187 16.11 5.98 -16.16
N ASP A 188 15.14 5.77 -17.07
CA ASP A 188 13.76 6.19 -16.87
C ASP A 188 13.09 5.37 -15.77
N TYR A 189 13.40 4.08 -15.67
CA TYR A 189 12.91 3.20 -14.60
C TYR A 189 13.43 3.62 -13.22
N LEU A 190 14.73 3.94 -13.15
CA LEU A 190 15.33 4.42 -11.91
C LEU A 190 14.75 5.78 -11.51
N GLN A 191 14.61 6.69 -12.48
CA GLN A 191 14.05 8.02 -12.25
C GLN A 191 12.61 7.92 -11.73
N ALA A 192 11.75 7.14 -12.38
CA ALA A 192 10.37 6.93 -11.95
C ALA A 192 10.29 6.36 -10.51
N PHE A 193 11.15 5.39 -10.19
CA PHE A 193 11.23 4.82 -8.85
C PHE A 193 11.68 5.85 -7.80
N ILE A 194 12.72 6.62 -8.10
CA ILE A 194 13.23 7.66 -7.21
C ILE A 194 12.16 8.73 -6.99
N ASP A 195 11.54 9.22 -8.05
CA ASP A 195 10.54 10.30 -7.96
C ASP A 195 9.31 9.87 -7.15
N GLN A 196 8.85 8.65 -7.32
CA GLN A 196 7.72 8.11 -6.58
C GLN A 196 8.04 7.83 -5.11
N THR A 197 9.29 7.45 -4.80
CA THR A 197 9.67 7.02 -3.45
C THR A 197 10.42 8.07 -2.64
N LYS A 198 10.93 9.12 -3.27
CA LYS A 198 11.77 10.15 -2.60
C LYS A 198 11.11 10.78 -1.37
N GLY A 199 9.77 10.88 -1.35
CA GLY A 199 9.05 11.40 -0.19
C GLY A 199 9.17 10.56 1.08
N TYR A 200 9.61 9.30 1.00
CA TYR A 200 9.80 8.42 2.15
C TYR A 200 11.18 8.53 2.81
N TRP A 201 12.19 8.95 2.05
CA TRP A 201 13.58 8.93 2.51
C TRP A 201 14.32 10.26 2.32
N PHE A 202 13.74 11.18 1.58
CA PHE A 202 14.28 12.53 1.39
C PHE A 202 13.30 13.56 1.95
N PRO A 203 13.68 14.35 2.98
CA PRO A 203 12.82 15.35 3.59
C PRO A 203 12.70 16.59 2.69
N ALA A 204 11.87 16.49 1.66
CA ALA A 204 11.57 17.64 0.80
C ALA A 204 10.20 18.24 1.18
N PRO A 205 10.08 19.57 1.36
CA PRO A 205 8.82 20.22 1.72
C PRO A 205 7.68 19.97 0.72
N ALA A 206 8.02 19.77 -0.55
CA ALA A 206 7.04 19.59 -1.64
C ALA A 206 6.27 18.27 -1.64
N ALA A 207 6.65 17.29 -0.80
CA ALA A 207 5.99 15.98 -0.73
C ALA A 207 4.82 15.93 0.24
N LEU A 208 4.64 16.92 1.09
CA LEU A 208 3.55 17.00 2.06
C LEU A 208 2.31 17.62 1.41
N ARG A 209 1.50 16.82 0.72
CA ARG A 209 0.13 17.22 0.41
C ARG A 209 -0.74 16.95 1.63
N THR A 210 -1.05 17.99 2.36
CA THR A 210 -2.10 17.96 3.37
C THR A 210 -3.43 18.23 2.68
N ASN A 211 -4.31 17.24 2.63
CA ASN A 211 -5.71 17.49 2.29
C ASN A 211 -6.35 18.25 3.43
N GLU A 212 -6.54 19.54 3.24
CA GLU A 212 -7.17 20.43 4.22
C GLU A 212 -8.70 20.34 4.13
N GLY A 213 -9.28 19.25 4.58
CA GLY A 213 -10.72 19.15 4.68
C GLY A 213 -11.36 17.98 3.94
N ILE A 214 -12.67 17.93 3.99
CA ILE A 214 -13.50 16.96 3.27
C ILE A 214 -14.18 17.72 2.14
N SER A 215 -13.95 17.28 0.91
CA SER A 215 -14.66 17.82 -0.26
C SER A 215 -16.17 17.63 -0.12
N PRO A 216 -17.01 18.51 -0.70
CA PRO A 216 -18.44 18.31 -0.75
C PRO A 216 -18.77 16.90 -1.28
N ASN A 217 -19.66 16.19 -0.60
CA ASN A 217 -20.02 14.82 -0.92
C ASN A 217 -21.50 14.56 -0.66
N GLU A 218 -22.05 13.54 -1.33
CA GLU A 218 -23.48 13.21 -1.25
C GLU A 218 -23.92 12.63 0.10
N ILE A 219 -22.96 12.18 0.92
CA ILE A 219 -23.22 11.58 2.25
C ILE A 219 -23.29 12.63 3.37
N GLY A 220 -23.13 13.91 3.05
CA GLY A 220 -23.20 15.00 4.01
C GLY A 220 -22.06 15.06 5.02
N LEU A 221 -20.93 14.38 4.76
CA LEU A 221 -19.75 14.50 5.61
C LEU A 221 -19.14 15.89 5.46
N SER A 222 -18.89 16.53 6.58
CA SER A 222 -18.25 17.84 6.62
C SER A 222 -17.06 17.85 7.58
N TRP A 223 -16.10 18.73 7.32
CA TRP A 223 -14.98 18.93 8.24
C TRP A 223 -15.48 19.59 9.53
N PRO A 224 -15.22 19.01 10.71
CA PRO A 224 -15.60 19.66 11.97
C PRO A 224 -14.78 20.93 12.16
N HIS A 225 -15.45 22.07 12.21
CA HIS A 225 -14.84 23.39 12.40
C HIS A 225 -14.24 23.62 13.80
N LEU A 226 -14.25 22.62 14.66
CA LEU A 226 -13.78 22.69 16.06
C LEU A 226 -12.31 23.19 16.20
N LEU A 227 -11.50 23.03 15.18
CA LEU A 227 -10.08 23.45 15.20
C LEU A 227 -9.78 24.62 14.26
N ARG A 228 -10.78 25.18 13.58
CA ARG A 228 -10.61 26.28 12.66
C ARG A 228 -10.21 27.54 13.44
N GLY A 229 -9.00 28.02 13.26
CA GLY A 229 -8.46 29.21 13.94
C GLY A 229 -7.56 28.94 15.14
N GLN A 230 -7.36 27.69 15.56
CA GLN A 230 -6.44 27.36 16.65
C GLN A 230 -4.99 27.08 16.16
N PHE A 231 -4.79 26.91 14.86
CA PHE A 231 -3.45 26.76 14.28
C PHE A 231 -3.06 28.07 13.59
N PRO A 232 -2.03 28.76 14.09
CA PRO A 232 -1.62 30.07 13.55
C PRO A 232 -0.88 29.99 12.20
N VAL A 233 -0.63 28.80 11.67
CA VAL A 233 0.12 28.62 10.42
C VAL A 233 -0.76 27.87 9.43
N LYS A 234 -1.04 28.49 8.29
CA LYS A 234 -1.51 27.78 7.12
C LYS A 234 -0.38 26.85 6.68
N ILE A 235 -0.59 25.55 6.79
CA ILE A 235 0.39 24.52 6.38
C ILE A 235 0.76 24.67 4.89
N SER A 236 -0.04 25.40 4.11
CA SER A 236 0.25 25.77 2.72
C SER A 236 1.42 26.78 2.54
N GLU A 237 1.94 27.34 3.63
CA GLU A 237 3.04 28.35 3.59
C GLU A 237 4.37 27.82 4.16
N ILE A 238 4.44 26.53 4.55
CA ILE A 238 5.65 25.81 4.91
C ILE A 238 6.08 24.91 3.75
#